data_3e145646e2efed1d8063885b1200b5c1
#
_entry.id   3e145646e2efed1d8063885b1200b5c1
#
_cell.length_a   1.000
_cell.length_b   1.000
_cell.length_c   1.000
_cell.angle_alpha   90.00
_cell.angle_beta   90.00
_cell.angle_gamma   90.00
#
_symmetry.space_group_name_H-M   'P 1'
#
loop_
_entity.id
_entity.type
_entity.pdbx_description
1 polymer ?
#
loop_
_entity_poly.entity_id
_entity_poly.type
_entity_poly.pdbx_seq_one_letter_code
_entity_poly.pdbx_strand_id
1 'polypeptide(L)'
;MRDITTLAVLLITASFAPSASAVPELKLTSGLVTIDILDASSKDSCKLADCVTYNGAVGSWQVDLTTGLEGVLPYFELNSLNAIRSGGQKAPLTISFSDDGLKLPSSFVFDVGGTLSSTSTKRVITLQAWTDKVKFGHAKEIGSPLTFHTSPFAGSTKGPTGTKNTAVTIGAFIDLGQLNAKGAMGFGAQLDPDPAVPEPASISMLGGALLLMGTALRRRMKWN
;
A
#
# COMPACT_ATOMS: atom_id res chain seq x y z
N MET A 1 9.68 -60.47 9.14
CA MET A 1 8.59 -59.48 9.03
C MET A 1 8.68 -58.51 10.20
N ARG A 2 9.65 -57.71 10.18
CA ARG A 2 9.88 -56.60 11.15
C ARG A 2 10.51 -55.49 10.31
N ASP A 3 10.17 -54.24 10.54
CA ASP A 3 10.81 -53.00 10.05
C ASP A 3 10.17 -52.21 8.92
N ILE A 4 8.85 -52.28 8.70
CA ILE A 4 8.18 -51.35 7.76
C ILE A 4 7.41 -50.25 8.50
N THR A 5 7.21 -50.37 9.81
CA THR A 5 6.37 -49.43 10.59
C THR A 5 7.10 -48.18 11.09
N THR A 6 8.42 -48.14 11.05
CA THR A 6 9.23 -47.05 11.64
C THR A 6 9.51 -45.90 10.62
N LEU A 7 9.33 -46.15 9.34
CA LEU A 7 9.64 -45.12 8.30
C LEU A 7 8.48 -44.15 8.00
N ALA A 8 7.28 -44.47 8.42
CA ALA A 8 6.09 -43.65 8.11
C ALA A 8 5.89 -42.47 9.07
N VAL A 9 6.51 -42.44 10.23
CA VAL A 9 6.30 -41.40 11.25
C VAL A 9 7.24 -40.19 11.07
N LEU A 10 8.35 -40.34 10.34
CA LEU A 10 9.33 -39.27 10.18
C LEU A 10 9.01 -38.27 9.04
N LEU A 11 8.01 -38.55 8.20
CA LEU A 11 7.69 -37.70 7.03
C LEU A 11 6.62 -36.63 7.30
N ILE A 12 5.98 -36.60 8.45
CA ILE A 12 4.83 -35.70 8.72
C ILE A 12 5.25 -34.43 9.46
N THR A 13 6.49 -34.34 9.99
CA THR A 13 6.92 -33.16 10.76
C THR A 13 7.61 -32.05 9.94
N ALA A 14 7.76 -32.22 8.64
CA ALA A 14 8.47 -31.24 7.79
C ALA A 14 7.58 -30.17 7.15
N SER A 15 6.26 -30.11 7.44
CA SER A 15 5.31 -29.28 6.66
C SER A 15 4.79 -28.04 7.38
N PHE A 16 5.29 -27.72 8.55
CA PHE A 16 4.93 -26.48 9.25
C PHE A 16 6.14 -25.56 9.39
N ALA A 17 6.75 -25.18 8.26
CA ALA A 17 7.50 -23.94 8.26
C ALA A 17 6.47 -22.81 8.43
N PRO A 18 6.51 -22.00 9.51
CA PRO A 18 5.67 -20.81 9.56
C PRO A 18 6.04 -19.99 8.33
N SER A 19 5.05 -19.72 7.46
CA SER A 19 5.23 -18.69 6.46
C SER A 19 5.66 -17.44 7.21
N ALA A 20 6.80 -16.86 6.86
CA ALA A 20 7.20 -15.57 7.40
C ALA A 20 6.05 -14.63 7.13
N SER A 21 5.33 -14.23 8.19
CA SER A 21 4.29 -13.23 8.09
C SER A 21 4.96 -11.93 7.67
N ALA A 22 4.43 -11.28 6.66
CA ALA A 22 4.75 -9.91 6.36
C ALA A 22 4.59 -9.09 7.66
N VAL A 23 5.54 -8.20 7.94
CA VAL A 23 5.51 -7.36 9.15
C VAL A 23 5.54 -5.91 8.68
N PRO A 24 4.42 -5.21 8.67
CA PRO A 24 4.39 -3.83 8.23
C PRO A 24 5.27 -2.93 9.11
N GLU A 25 5.83 -1.90 8.49
CA GLU A 25 6.75 -0.97 9.14
C GLU A 25 6.48 0.46 8.69
N LEU A 26 6.39 1.38 9.65
CA LEU A 26 6.25 2.81 9.45
C LEU A 26 7.56 3.52 9.81
N LYS A 27 8.09 4.30 8.88
CA LYS A 27 9.29 5.10 9.05
C LYS A 27 8.96 6.58 8.94
N LEU A 28 9.34 7.36 9.94
CA LEU A 28 9.12 8.79 10.04
C LEU A 28 10.45 9.51 10.14
N THR A 29 10.69 10.52 9.29
CA THR A 29 11.94 11.27 9.30
C THR A 29 11.66 12.77 9.22
N SER A 30 12.28 13.54 10.10
CA SER A 30 12.32 15.02 10.03
C SER A 30 13.67 15.55 10.49
N GLY A 31 14.41 16.11 9.56
CA GLY A 31 15.79 16.54 9.80
C GLY A 31 16.70 15.37 10.16
N LEU A 32 17.28 15.40 11.35
CA LEU A 32 18.16 14.34 11.87
C LEU A 32 17.40 13.29 12.70
N VAL A 33 16.10 13.48 12.91
CA VAL A 33 15.27 12.56 13.71
C VAL A 33 14.63 11.54 12.78
N THR A 34 14.89 10.27 13.05
CA THR A 34 14.21 9.13 12.39
C THR A 34 13.59 8.23 13.45
N ILE A 35 12.38 7.81 13.23
CA ILE A 35 11.63 6.88 14.08
C ILE A 35 11.14 5.74 13.19
N ASP A 36 11.53 4.52 13.54
CA ASP A 36 11.02 3.29 12.93
C ASP A 36 10.03 2.63 13.90
N ILE A 37 8.87 2.27 13.40
CA ILE A 37 7.78 1.63 14.13
C ILE A 37 7.39 0.35 13.39
N LEU A 38 7.71 -0.79 13.99
CA LEU A 38 7.28 -2.10 13.53
C LEU A 38 5.92 -2.43 14.11
N ASP A 39 5.12 -3.17 13.37
CA ASP A 39 3.88 -3.78 13.88
C ASP A 39 4.16 -4.55 15.19
N ALA A 40 3.24 -4.44 16.14
CA ALA A 40 3.32 -5.02 17.48
C ALA A 40 4.53 -4.55 18.32
N SER A 41 5.30 -3.53 17.90
CA SER A 41 6.35 -2.94 18.72
C SER A 41 5.78 -2.07 19.85
N SER A 42 6.60 -1.71 20.83
CA SER A 42 6.17 -0.83 21.94
C SER A 42 5.82 0.59 21.51
N LYS A 43 6.21 1.01 20.31
CA LYS A 43 5.86 2.31 19.72
C LYS A 43 4.57 2.27 18.91
N ASP A 44 4.12 1.09 18.56
CA ASP A 44 2.87 0.88 17.86
C ASP A 44 1.70 0.86 18.84
N SER A 45 0.71 1.68 18.61
CA SER A 45 -0.52 1.73 19.41
C SER A 45 -1.68 0.94 18.80
N CYS A 46 -1.52 0.39 17.60
CA CYS A 46 -2.48 -0.54 17.00
C CYS A 46 -2.52 -1.86 17.78
N LYS A 47 -3.71 -2.44 17.91
CA LYS A 47 -3.90 -3.75 18.57
C LYS A 47 -4.25 -4.86 17.61
N LEU A 48 -4.39 -4.51 16.33
CA LEU A 48 -4.69 -5.44 15.26
C LEU A 48 -3.38 -5.84 14.56
N ALA A 49 -3.29 -7.06 14.09
CA ALA A 49 -2.20 -7.47 13.22
C ALA A 49 -2.26 -6.70 11.88
N ASP A 50 -1.10 -6.52 11.26
CA ASP A 50 -0.96 -5.84 9.97
C ASP A 50 -1.38 -4.36 9.98
N CYS A 51 -1.39 -3.74 11.16
CA CYS A 51 -1.72 -2.33 11.37
C CYS A 51 -0.61 -1.67 12.19
N VAL A 52 -0.19 -0.47 11.80
CA VAL A 52 0.74 0.34 12.58
C VAL A 52 0.12 1.71 12.83
N THR A 53 0.01 2.10 14.10
CA THR A 53 -0.49 3.41 14.52
C THR A 53 0.54 4.12 15.36
N TYR A 54 0.84 5.36 15.02
CA TYR A 54 1.77 6.20 15.76
C TYR A 54 1.18 7.56 16.06
N ASN A 55 1.22 7.94 17.35
CA ASN A 55 0.88 9.29 17.81
C ASN A 55 2.05 9.84 18.63
N GLY A 56 2.72 10.86 18.11
CA GLY A 56 3.89 11.40 18.78
C GLY A 56 4.64 12.48 17.98
N ALA A 57 5.76 12.91 18.53
CA ALA A 57 6.60 13.94 17.94
C ALA A 57 7.70 13.35 17.06
N VAL A 58 7.94 13.97 15.89
CA VAL A 58 9.06 13.69 14.99
C VAL A 58 9.73 15.01 14.64
N GLY A 59 10.85 15.33 15.29
CA GLY A 59 11.48 16.63 15.17
C GLY A 59 10.53 17.76 15.60
N SER A 60 10.21 18.67 14.68
CA SER A 60 9.27 19.78 14.93
C SER A 60 7.81 19.46 14.56
N TRP A 61 7.51 18.22 14.24
CA TRP A 61 6.19 17.76 13.87
C TRP A 61 5.55 16.95 15.00
N GLN A 62 4.25 17.16 15.21
CA GLN A 62 3.38 16.26 15.95
C GLN A 62 2.56 15.50 14.90
N VAL A 63 2.59 14.20 14.94
CA VAL A 63 1.93 13.35 13.94
C VAL A 63 0.98 12.35 14.59
N ASP A 64 -0.13 12.08 13.92
CA ASP A 64 -1.11 11.05 14.25
C ASP A 64 -1.38 10.28 12.96
N LEU A 65 -0.87 9.06 12.89
CA LEU A 65 -0.83 8.22 11.70
C LEU A 65 -1.44 6.86 12.01
N THR A 66 -2.23 6.37 11.08
CA THR A 66 -2.75 5.00 11.08
C THR A 66 -2.50 4.38 9.71
N THR A 67 -2.01 3.17 9.71
CA THR A 67 -1.82 2.37 8.51
C THR A 67 -2.59 1.08 8.65
N GLY A 68 -2.87 0.40 7.56
CA GLY A 68 -3.52 -0.89 7.63
C GLY A 68 -3.48 -1.63 6.31
N LEU A 69 -3.68 -2.93 6.42
CA LEU A 69 -4.04 -3.82 5.35
C LEU A 69 -5.49 -4.23 5.62
N GLU A 70 -6.47 -3.64 4.96
CA GLU A 70 -7.86 -4.07 5.12
C GLU A 70 -8.22 -5.17 4.12
N GLY A 71 -8.65 -6.33 4.64
CA GLY A 71 -9.40 -7.34 3.90
C GLY A 71 -8.59 -8.41 3.16
N VAL A 72 -9.28 -9.20 2.35
CA VAL A 72 -8.82 -10.42 1.66
C VAL A 72 -7.86 -10.14 0.48
N LEU A 73 -7.69 -8.88 0.08
CA LEU A 73 -6.72 -8.40 -0.90
C LEU A 73 -6.06 -7.14 -0.36
N PRO A 74 -4.79 -6.88 -0.73
CA PRO A 74 -4.01 -5.84 -0.11
C PRO A 74 -4.55 -4.46 -0.46
N TYR A 75 -5.50 -3.97 0.32
CA TYR A 75 -5.66 -2.54 0.47
C TYR A 75 -4.50 -2.07 1.33
N PHE A 76 -3.55 -1.43 0.70
CA PHE A 76 -2.40 -0.89 1.39
C PHE A 76 -2.65 0.60 1.63
N GLU A 77 -2.88 0.99 2.88
CA GLU A 77 -3.29 2.34 3.23
C GLU A 77 -2.29 3.04 4.14
N LEU A 78 -2.10 4.32 3.90
CA LEU A 78 -1.40 5.25 4.79
C LEU A 78 -2.31 6.46 5.03
N ASN A 79 -2.87 6.54 6.23
CA ASN A 79 -3.75 7.63 6.64
C ASN A 79 -3.07 8.50 7.69
N SER A 80 -2.96 9.80 7.43
CA SER A 80 -2.58 10.81 8.40
C SER A 80 -3.83 11.55 8.85
N LEU A 81 -4.26 11.28 10.07
CA LEU A 81 -5.35 12.04 10.67
C LEU A 81 -4.90 13.47 10.96
N ASN A 82 -3.63 13.65 11.35
CA ASN A 82 -3.10 14.96 11.66
C ASN A 82 -1.56 14.96 11.66
N ALA A 83 -0.96 15.79 10.82
CA ALA A 83 0.45 16.12 10.90
C ALA A 83 0.57 17.63 11.12
N ILE A 84 0.92 18.03 12.33
CA ILE A 84 1.00 19.44 12.74
C ILE A 84 2.44 19.85 12.93
N ARG A 85 2.83 20.95 12.31
CA ARG A 85 4.09 21.64 12.60
C ARG A 85 3.80 22.94 13.35
N SER A 86 4.31 23.05 14.56
CA SER A 86 4.09 24.22 15.44
C SER A 86 5.11 25.34 15.24
N GLY A 87 6.04 25.20 14.33
CA GLY A 87 7.16 26.09 14.07
C GLY A 87 8.51 25.40 14.33
N GLY A 88 9.61 26.17 14.46
CA GLY A 88 10.94 25.61 14.68
C GLY A 88 11.75 25.46 13.40
N GLN A 89 12.62 24.45 13.33
CA GLN A 89 13.52 24.26 12.19
C GLN A 89 12.78 24.00 10.87
N LYS A 90 13.37 24.44 9.76
CA LYS A 90 12.90 24.14 8.42
C LYS A 90 13.29 22.69 8.07
N ALA A 91 12.57 21.73 8.63
CA ALA A 91 12.76 20.34 8.27
C ALA A 91 11.45 19.78 7.68
N PRO A 92 11.47 19.22 6.48
CA PRO A 92 10.35 18.50 5.94
C PRO A 92 10.06 17.26 6.80
N LEU A 93 8.84 16.75 6.68
CA LEU A 93 8.47 15.46 7.23
C LEU A 93 8.38 14.47 6.08
N THR A 94 9.07 13.35 6.20
CA THR A 94 8.92 12.18 5.35
C THR A 94 8.25 11.08 6.14
N ILE A 95 7.19 10.54 5.59
CA ILE A 95 6.43 9.41 6.12
C ILE A 95 6.55 8.31 5.09
N SER A 96 6.98 7.11 5.49
CA SER A 96 7.04 5.95 4.61
C SER A 96 6.44 4.74 5.33
N PHE A 97 5.47 4.12 4.72
CA PHE A 97 4.86 2.88 5.18
C PHE A 97 5.22 1.76 4.21
N SER A 98 5.73 0.66 4.70
CA SER A 98 6.18 -0.45 3.85
C SER A 98 5.86 -1.80 4.47
N ASP A 99 5.56 -2.74 3.60
CA ASP A 99 5.39 -4.15 3.94
C ASP A 99 6.04 -5.04 2.88
N ASP A 100 6.42 -6.25 3.24
CA ASP A 100 7.10 -7.20 2.36
C ASP A 100 6.47 -8.61 2.44
N GLY A 101 6.98 -9.54 1.64
CA GLY A 101 6.40 -10.89 1.58
C GLY A 101 5.04 -10.97 0.89
N LEU A 102 4.60 -9.89 0.23
CA LEU A 102 3.30 -9.77 -0.39
C LEU A 102 3.24 -10.46 -1.77
N LYS A 103 2.08 -11.03 -2.09
CA LYS A 103 1.77 -11.46 -3.45
C LYS A 103 1.11 -10.29 -4.18
N LEU A 104 1.91 -9.57 -4.97
CA LEU A 104 1.45 -8.36 -5.63
C LEU A 104 0.65 -8.66 -6.91
N PRO A 105 -0.40 -7.86 -7.23
CA PRO A 105 -1.08 -7.90 -8.52
C PRO A 105 -0.14 -7.39 -9.64
N SER A 106 -0.56 -7.48 -10.89
CA SER A 106 0.22 -6.98 -12.04
C SER A 106 0.36 -5.46 -12.09
N SER A 107 -0.62 -4.74 -11.55
CA SER A 107 -0.64 -3.29 -11.44
C SER A 107 -1.49 -2.83 -10.26
N PHE A 108 -1.21 -1.60 -9.82
CA PHE A 108 -1.98 -0.89 -8.80
C PHE A 108 -2.52 0.43 -9.34
N VAL A 109 -3.65 0.85 -8.77
CA VAL A 109 -4.13 2.24 -8.76
C VAL A 109 -3.71 2.84 -7.42
N PHE A 110 -3.09 4.01 -7.45
CA PHE A 110 -2.68 4.78 -6.28
C PHE A 110 -3.55 6.02 -6.18
N ASP A 111 -4.45 6.02 -5.21
CA ASP A 111 -5.41 7.10 -4.95
C ASP A 111 -5.00 7.88 -3.71
N VAL A 112 -5.06 9.19 -3.79
CA VAL A 112 -4.73 10.08 -2.68
C VAL A 112 -5.73 11.22 -2.55
N GLY A 113 -5.94 11.68 -1.31
CA GLY A 113 -6.76 12.84 -1.03
C GLY A 113 -6.46 13.44 0.33
N GLY A 114 -6.78 14.73 0.49
CA GLY A 114 -6.54 15.36 1.78
C GLY A 114 -6.71 16.86 1.83
N THR A 115 -6.28 17.42 2.96
CA THR A 115 -6.29 18.84 3.23
C THR A 115 -4.91 19.31 3.69
N LEU A 116 -4.53 20.51 3.30
CA LEU A 116 -3.25 21.13 3.66
C LEU A 116 -3.48 22.58 4.08
N SER A 117 -3.31 22.86 5.35
CA SER A 117 -3.36 24.22 5.90
C SER A 117 -1.94 24.65 6.29
N SER A 118 -1.52 25.82 5.91
CA SER A 118 -0.20 26.37 6.28
C SER A 118 -0.19 27.88 6.16
N THR A 119 0.60 28.51 7.02
CA THR A 119 0.92 29.96 6.91
C THR A 119 1.87 30.27 5.75
N SER A 120 2.49 29.24 5.15
CA SER A 120 3.38 29.38 4.00
C SER A 120 2.65 29.20 2.68
N THR A 121 2.97 30.06 1.70
CA THR A 121 2.54 29.90 0.30
C THR A 121 3.42 28.90 -0.48
N LYS A 122 4.55 28.50 0.08
CA LYS A 122 5.52 27.54 -0.53
C LYS A 122 5.33 26.12 -0.04
N ARG A 123 4.16 25.80 0.52
CA ARG A 123 3.84 24.47 1.00
C ARG A 123 3.72 23.49 -0.15
N VAL A 124 4.17 22.26 0.09
CA VAL A 124 4.04 21.15 -0.85
C VAL A 124 3.84 19.84 -0.10
N ILE A 125 3.01 18.98 -0.64
CA ILE A 125 2.96 17.57 -0.33
C ILE A 125 3.19 16.78 -1.62
N THR A 126 4.05 15.79 -1.57
CA THR A 126 4.25 14.82 -2.65
C THR A 126 3.98 13.43 -2.10
N LEU A 127 3.08 12.69 -2.76
CA LEU A 127 2.77 11.31 -2.44
C LEU A 127 3.20 10.43 -3.61
N GLN A 128 3.80 9.29 -3.27
CA GLN A 128 4.33 8.33 -4.23
C GLN A 128 4.23 6.92 -3.67
N ALA A 129 4.08 5.95 -4.56
CA ALA A 129 4.13 4.54 -4.20
C ALA A 129 5.16 3.80 -5.05
N TRP A 130 5.75 2.75 -4.47
CA TRP A 130 6.77 1.91 -5.11
C TRP A 130 6.57 0.45 -4.78
N THR A 131 7.12 -0.41 -5.64
CA THR A 131 7.32 -1.83 -5.33
C THR A 131 8.80 -2.19 -5.44
N ASP A 132 9.24 -3.13 -4.60
CA ASP A 132 10.61 -3.64 -4.57
C ASP A 132 10.63 -5.09 -4.06
N LYS A 133 11.82 -5.65 -3.87
CA LYS A 133 12.07 -6.94 -3.20
C LYS A 133 12.21 -6.78 -1.69
N VAL A 134 12.45 -5.57 -1.23
CA VAL A 134 12.72 -5.23 0.18
C VAL A 134 11.89 -4.03 0.59
N LYS A 135 11.58 -3.93 1.88
CA LYS A 135 10.92 -2.76 2.49
C LYS A 135 11.68 -1.48 2.20
N PHE A 136 10.92 -0.39 2.02
CA PHE A 136 11.43 0.94 1.70
C PHE A 136 12.30 1.00 0.44
N GLY A 137 12.28 -0.04 -0.37
CA GLY A 137 12.92 -0.05 -1.68
C GLY A 137 12.09 0.72 -2.71
N HIS A 138 12.76 1.27 -3.73
CA HIS A 138 12.16 2.12 -4.75
C HIS A 138 12.49 1.61 -6.17
N ALA A 139 12.55 0.29 -6.37
CA ALA A 139 12.97 -0.29 -7.65
C ALA A 139 11.98 -0.02 -8.77
N LYS A 140 10.67 0.05 -8.46
CA LYS A 140 9.63 0.30 -9.45
C LYS A 140 8.58 1.26 -8.90
N GLU A 141 8.42 2.40 -9.57
CA GLU A 141 7.37 3.37 -9.27
C GLU A 141 5.99 2.87 -9.73
N ILE A 142 4.98 3.12 -8.91
CA ILE A 142 3.58 2.93 -9.27
C ILE A 142 3.04 4.26 -9.73
N GLY A 143 3.04 4.47 -11.05
CA GLY A 143 2.67 5.73 -11.66
C GLY A 143 3.64 6.88 -11.37
N SER A 144 3.21 8.10 -11.65
CA SER A 144 3.99 9.31 -11.38
C SER A 144 3.71 9.85 -9.98
N PRO A 145 4.67 10.56 -9.36
CA PRO A 145 4.45 11.28 -8.09
C PRO A 145 3.28 12.25 -8.20
N LEU A 146 2.43 12.29 -7.18
CA LEU A 146 1.32 13.22 -7.07
C LEU A 146 1.73 14.37 -6.13
N THR A 147 1.86 15.58 -6.68
CA THR A 147 2.35 16.76 -5.95
C THR A 147 1.28 17.84 -5.88
N PHE A 148 1.04 18.36 -4.69
CA PHE A 148 -0.02 19.33 -4.42
C PHE A 148 0.51 20.54 -3.64
N HIS A 149 0.00 21.71 -3.98
CA HIS A 149 0.33 23.00 -3.34
C HIS A 149 -0.90 23.68 -2.74
N THR A 150 -2.08 23.18 -3.03
CA THR A 150 -3.38 23.74 -2.63
C THR A 150 -4.19 22.75 -1.79
N SER A 151 -5.26 23.22 -1.17
CA SER A 151 -6.18 22.44 -0.35
C SER A 151 -7.62 22.81 -0.70
N PRO A 152 -8.57 21.86 -0.74
CA PRO A 152 -8.32 20.41 -0.65
C PRO A 152 -7.56 19.90 -1.87
N PHE A 153 -7.02 18.67 -1.79
CA PHE A 153 -6.37 18.01 -2.90
C PHE A 153 -6.86 16.57 -3.07
N ALA A 154 -6.83 16.09 -4.30
CA ALA A 154 -7.06 14.71 -4.65
C ALA A 154 -6.35 14.38 -5.95
N GLY A 155 -5.96 13.15 -6.14
CA GLY A 155 -5.32 12.68 -7.36
C GLY A 155 -5.25 11.16 -7.39
N SER A 156 -5.08 10.63 -8.61
CA SER A 156 -4.93 9.21 -8.87
C SER A 156 -3.85 8.99 -9.91
N THR A 157 -3.09 7.93 -9.74
CA THR A 157 -2.14 7.44 -10.75
C THR A 157 -2.13 5.92 -10.73
N LYS A 158 -1.65 5.29 -11.80
CA LYS A 158 -1.54 3.84 -11.86
C LYS A 158 -0.24 3.41 -12.52
N GLY A 159 0.21 2.24 -12.15
CA GLY A 159 1.41 1.67 -12.73
C GLY A 159 1.59 0.18 -12.45
N PRO A 160 2.43 -0.46 -13.27
CA PRO A 160 2.72 -1.88 -13.11
C PRO A 160 3.60 -2.14 -11.89
N THR A 161 3.40 -3.30 -11.28
CA THR A 161 4.34 -3.86 -10.29
C THR A 161 5.50 -4.55 -11.00
N GLY A 162 6.64 -4.69 -10.33
CA GLY A 162 7.72 -5.52 -10.85
C GLY A 162 7.40 -7.01 -10.70
N THR A 163 7.68 -7.82 -11.70
CA THR A 163 7.34 -9.27 -11.74
C THR A 163 7.97 -10.11 -10.62
N LYS A 164 8.97 -9.58 -9.93
CA LYS A 164 9.68 -10.26 -8.82
C LYS A 164 9.64 -9.46 -7.53
N ASN A 165 8.86 -8.37 -7.48
CA ASN A 165 8.74 -7.54 -6.31
C ASN A 165 7.73 -8.18 -5.35
N THR A 166 8.03 -8.10 -4.07
CA THR A 166 7.22 -8.66 -2.98
C THR A 166 6.98 -7.65 -1.87
N ALA A 167 7.55 -6.46 -1.99
CA ALA A 167 7.36 -5.36 -1.05
C ALA A 167 6.65 -4.17 -1.73
N VAL A 168 5.85 -3.48 -0.94
CA VAL A 168 5.17 -2.23 -1.31
C VAL A 168 5.59 -1.14 -0.36
N THR A 169 5.77 0.07 -0.86
CA THR A 169 6.03 1.26 -0.04
C THR A 169 5.13 2.40 -0.51
N ILE A 170 4.41 3.04 0.42
CA ILE A 170 3.79 4.35 0.20
C ILE A 170 4.62 5.39 0.95
N GLY A 171 4.96 6.48 0.28
CA GLY A 171 5.67 7.61 0.86
C GLY A 171 4.91 8.93 0.72
N ALA A 172 4.98 9.75 1.76
CA ALA A 172 4.53 11.13 1.75
C ALA A 172 5.70 12.04 2.16
N PHE A 173 6.01 13.01 1.32
CA PHE A 173 6.97 14.07 1.60
C PHE A 173 6.23 15.39 1.77
N ILE A 174 6.45 16.04 2.91
CA ILE A 174 5.72 17.24 3.32
C ILE A 174 6.72 18.36 3.62
N ASP A 175 6.71 19.43 2.84
CA ASP A 175 7.52 20.61 3.08
C ASP A 175 6.62 21.87 3.17
N LEU A 176 6.75 22.61 4.25
CA LEU A 176 6.08 23.89 4.42
C LEU A 176 6.88 25.07 3.86
N GLY A 177 8.05 24.81 3.28
CA GLY A 177 8.82 25.75 2.46
C GLY A 177 9.48 26.91 3.20
N GLN A 178 9.15 27.18 4.47
CA GLN A 178 9.66 28.33 5.23
C GLN A 178 10.07 27.93 6.65
N LEU A 179 11.10 28.61 7.16
CA LEU A 179 11.44 28.58 8.58
C LEU A 179 10.26 29.13 9.40
N ASN A 180 9.97 28.47 10.53
CA ASN A 180 8.85 28.81 11.43
C ASN A 180 7.45 28.75 10.78
N ALA A 181 7.29 28.21 9.58
CA ALA A 181 5.97 27.96 9.03
C ALA A 181 5.20 27.00 9.93
N LYS A 182 3.96 27.37 10.25
CA LYS A 182 3.00 26.50 10.93
C LYS A 182 2.07 25.90 9.92
N GLY A 183 1.62 24.70 10.18
CA GLY A 183 0.66 24.04 9.30
C GLY A 183 0.13 22.75 9.90
N ALA A 184 -1.02 22.37 9.40
CA ALA A 184 -1.67 21.10 9.71
C ALA A 184 -2.06 20.42 8.39
N MET A 185 -1.99 19.11 8.37
CA MET A 185 -2.33 18.30 7.22
C MET A 185 -3.02 17.02 7.67
N GLY A 186 -4.03 16.63 6.92
CA GLY A 186 -4.59 15.30 6.94
C GLY A 186 -4.65 14.76 5.52
N PHE A 187 -4.29 13.51 5.33
CA PHE A 187 -4.37 12.85 4.04
C PHE A 187 -4.66 11.35 4.17
N GLY A 188 -5.24 10.78 3.13
CA GLY A 188 -5.30 9.36 2.88
C GLY A 188 -4.57 9.03 1.58
N ALA A 189 -3.84 7.94 1.57
CA ALA A 189 -3.18 7.39 0.41
C ALA A 189 -3.43 5.87 0.38
N GLN A 190 -3.95 5.37 -0.73
CA GLN A 190 -4.41 4.00 -0.86
C GLN A 190 -3.89 3.37 -2.14
N LEU A 191 -3.49 2.11 -2.06
CA LEU A 191 -3.16 1.28 -3.21
C LEU A 191 -4.19 0.17 -3.37
N ASP A 192 -4.91 0.23 -4.48
CA ASP A 192 -5.86 -0.78 -4.90
C ASP A 192 -5.30 -1.60 -6.05
N PRO A 193 -5.54 -2.92 -6.10
CA PRO A 193 -5.28 -3.69 -7.30
C PRO A 193 -6.03 -3.08 -8.50
N ASP A 194 -5.32 -2.80 -9.58
CA ASP A 194 -5.97 -2.36 -10.82
C ASP A 194 -6.84 -3.54 -11.33
N PRO A 195 -8.17 -3.39 -11.44
CA PRO A 195 -9.03 -4.47 -11.86
C PRO A 195 -8.59 -4.94 -13.24
N ALA A 196 -8.26 -6.23 -13.33
CA ALA A 196 -7.94 -6.82 -14.62
C ALA A 196 -9.13 -6.62 -15.56
N VAL A 197 -8.97 -5.77 -16.58
CA VAL A 197 -9.96 -5.68 -17.66
C VAL A 197 -10.05 -7.08 -18.26
N PRO A 198 -11.24 -7.72 -18.31
CA PRO A 198 -11.38 -9.02 -18.93
C PRO A 198 -10.78 -8.98 -20.32
N GLU A 199 -9.77 -9.80 -20.58
CA GLU A 199 -9.09 -9.80 -21.88
C GLU A 199 -10.14 -10.00 -22.99
N PRO A 200 -9.97 -9.33 -24.15
CA PRO A 200 -10.88 -9.49 -25.29
C PRO A 200 -11.15 -10.96 -25.67
N ALA A 201 -10.18 -11.84 -25.39
CA ALA A 201 -10.31 -13.29 -25.55
C ALA A 201 -11.41 -13.90 -24.66
N SER A 202 -11.57 -13.45 -23.41
CA SER A 202 -12.62 -13.93 -22.51
C SER A 202 -14.01 -13.53 -23.00
N ILE A 203 -14.14 -12.32 -23.54
CA ILE A 203 -15.37 -11.82 -24.15
C ILE A 203 -15.65 -12.59 -25.46
N SER A 204 -14.63 -12.87 -26.26
CA SER A 204 -14.72 -13.63 -27.49
C SER A 204 -15.11 -15.08 -27.25
N MET A 205 -14.57 -15.73 -26.21
CA MET A 205 -14.98 -17.08 -25.79
C MET A 205 -16.42 -17.11 -25.32
N LEU A 206 -16.86 -16.14 -24.53
CA LEU A 206 -18.25 -16.07 -24.07
C LEU A 206 -19.20 -15.83 -25.26
N GLY A 207 -18.87 -14.92 -26.15
CA GLY A 207 -19.61 -14.67 -27.38
C GLY A 207 -19.67 -15.89 -28.30
N GLY A 208 -18.54 -16.59 -28.48
CA GLY A 208 -18.47 -17.85 -29.24
C GLY A 208 -19.32 -18.98 -28.65
N ALA A 209 -19.31 -19.15 -27.33
CA ALA A 209 -20.12 -20.13 -26.62
C ALA A 209 -21.62 -19.84 -26.78
N LEU A 210 -22.04 -18.58 -26.67
CA LEU A 210 -23.44 -18.17 -26.88
C LEU A 210 -23.91 -18.39 -28.34
N LEU A 211 -23.07 -18.13 -29.32
CA LEU A 211 -23.36 -18.43 -30.74
C LEU A 211 -23.49 -19.90 -30.99
N LEU A 212 -22.64 -20.75 -30.41
CA LEU A 212 -22.75 -22.22 -30.55
C LEU A 212 -24.03 -22.76 -29.90
N MET A 213 -24.39 -22.27 -28.71
CA MET A 213 -25.66 -22.65 -28.06
C MET A 213 -26.85 -22.19 -28.87
N GLY A 214 -26.85 -20.99 -29.42
CA GLY A 214 -27.92 -20.45 -30.25
C GLY A 214 -28.16 -21.31 -31.52
N THR A 215 -27.06 -21.72 -32.18
CA THR A 215 -27.14 -22.58 -33.38
C THR A 215 -27.62 -23.99 -33.06
N ALA A 216 -27.22 -24.57 -31.91
CA ALA A 216 -27.68 -25.87 -31.44
C ALA A 216 -29.18 -25.87 -31.13
N LEU A 217 -29.67 -24.84 -30.44
CA LEU A 217 -31.11 -24.67 -30.16
C LEU A 217 -31.95 -24.52 -31.44
N ARG A 218 -31.47 -23.74 -32.41
CA ARG A 218 -32.15 -23.53 -33.69
C ARG A 218 -32.26 -24.82 -34.51
N ARG A 219 -31.28 -25.72 -34.43
CA ARG A 219 -31.34 -27.05 -35.07
C ARG A 219 -32.36 -27.93 -34.41
N ARG A 220 -32.51 -27.94 -33.09
CA ARG A 220 -33.51 -28.73 -32.36
C ARG A 220 -34.94 -28.28 -32.68
N MET A 221 -35.22 -27.00 -32.84
CA MET A 221 -36.52 -26.46 -33.15
C MET A 221 -36.99 -26.74 -34.59
N LYS A 222 -36.10 -27.15 -35.49
CA LYS A 222 -36.50 -27.54 -36.88
C LYS A 222 -36.85 -29.00 -37.04
N TRP A 223 -36.74 -29.84 -36.01
CA TRP A 223 -37.00 -31.28 -36.05
C TRP A 223 -38.26 -31.67 -35.24
N ASN A 224 -38.98 -30.71 -34.71
CA ASN A 224 -40.34 -30.84 -34.17
C ASN A 224 -41.34 -30.07 -35.06
#